data_bb52d8ba3b551d40317954672e42c70b
#
_entry.id   bb52d8ba3b551d40317954672e42c70b
#
_cell.length_a   1.000
_cell.length_b   1.000
_cell.length_c   1.000
_cell.angle_alpha   90.00
_cell.angle_beta   90.00
_cell.angle_gamma   90.00
#
_symmetry.space_group_name_H-M   'P 1'
#
loop_
_entity.id
_entity.type
_entity.pdbx_description
1 polymer ?
#
loop_
_entity_poly.entity_id
_entity_poly.type
_entity_poly.pdbx_seq_one_letter_code
_entity_poly.pdbx_strand_id
1 'polypeptide(L)'
;MAGGDYLSNADRQAIDATIRKAEQLSRIEFSVFVGLADGDARTFATRLHNTLVASSRSCLIMVDPTARAVEIVTGGHVRQRVSDEEVELAVAAMTTSFAAGDLVGGLRQGISMIAEHAHAPA
;
A
#
# COMPACT_ATOMS: atom_id res chain seq x y z
N MET A 1 9.22 -16.70 -7.54
CA MET A 1 8.24 -15.64 -7.48
C MET A 1 8.61 -14.63 -6.40
N ALA A 2 8.79 -13.39 -6.79
CA ALA A 2 9.39 -12.38 -5.92
C ALA A 2 8.60 -12.17 -4.62
N GLY A 3 7.28 -11.98 -4.70
CA GLY A 3 6.48 -11.71 -3.51
C GLY A 3 6.48 -12.88 -2.52
N GLY A 4 6.63 -14.11 -3.01
CA GLY A 4 6.65 -15.29 -2.16
C GLY A 4 7.89 -15.39 -1.28
N ASP A 5 8.99 -14.74 -1.71
CA ASP A 5 10.25 -14.81 -0.97
C ASP A 5 10.28 -13.89 0.25
N TYR A 6 9.39 -12.90 0.31
CA TYR A 6 9.38 -11.90 1.37
C TYR A 6 8.30 -12.12 2.42
N LEU A 7 7.23 -12.84 2.06
CA LEU A 7 6.05 -12.98 2.91
C LEU A 7 5.70 -14.46 3.08
N SER A 8 5.50 -14.87 4.32
CA SER A 8 4.97 -16.22 4.62
C SER A 8 3.45 -16.24 4.37
N ASN A 9 2.84 -17.42 4.40
CA ASN A 9 1.39 -17.55 4.31
C ASN A 9 0.70 -16.82 5.47
N ALA A 10 1.26 -16.91 6.67
CA ALA A 10 0.71 -16.20 7.84
C ALA A 10 0.80 -14.68 7.64
N ASP A 11 1.90 -14.20 7.07
CA ASP A 11 2.08 -12.79 6.75
C ASP A 11 1.01 -12.30 5.78
N ARG A 12 0.76 -13.08 4.72
CA ARG A 12 -0.25 -12.74 3.71
C ARG A 12 -1.64 -12.69 4.32
N GLN A 13 -1.96 -13.64 5.21
CA GLN A 13 -3.25 -13.66 5.89
C GLN A 13 -3.43 -12.43 6.77
N ALA A 14 -2.38 -12.01 7.48
CA ALA A 14 -2.43 -10.82 8.33
C ALA A 14 -2.65 -9.56 7.49
N ILE A 15 -1.97 -9.44 6.36
CA ILE A 15 -2.13 -8.31 5.45
C ILE A 15 -3.53 -8.31 4.86
N ASP A 16 -4.03 -9.46 4.42
CA ASP A 16 -5.38 -9.58 3.85
C ASP A 16 -6.45 -9.20 4.87
N ALA A 17 -6.29 -9.58 6.13
CA ALA A 17 -7.23 -9.20 7.18
C ALA A 17 -7.23 -7.67 7.39
N THR A 18 -6.06 -7.05 7.34
CA THR A 18 -5.94 -5.60 7.45
C THR A 18 -6.60 -4.91 6.26
N ILE A 19 -6.40 -5.44 5.04
CA ILE A 19 -7.03 -4.91 3.83
C ILE A 19 -8.55 -4.95 3.95
N ARG A 20 -9.11 -6.09 4.38
CA ARG A 20 -10.56 -6.21 4.52
C ARG A 20 -11.15 -5.17 5.47
N LYS A 21 -10.50 -4.96 6.62
CA LYS A 21 -10.93 -3.94 7.57
C LYS A 21 -10.83 -2.54 6.98
N ALA A 22 -9.71 -2.28 6.29
CA ALA A 22 -9.46 -0.98 5.68
C ALA A 22 -10.50 -0.67 4.59
N GLU A 23 -10.84 -1.66 3.78
CA GLU A 23 -11.84 -1.50 2.72
C GLU A 23 -13.22 -1.26 3.30
N GLN A 24 -13.59 -1.94 4.38
CA GLN A 24 -14.85 -1.72 5.06
C GLN A 24 -14.94 -0.32 5.65
N LEU A 25 -13.84 0.16 6.23
CA LEU A 25 -13.80 1.48 6.85
C LEU A 25 -13.85 2.60 5.83
N SER A 26 -13.05 2.49 4.79
CA SER A 26 -12.77 3.59 3.87
C SER A 26 -13.60 3.56 2.59
N ARG A 27 -14.09 2.38 2.20
CA ARG A 27 -14.77 2.16 0.92
C ARG A 27 -13.88 2.37 -0.29
N ILE A 28 -12.56 2.34 -0.10
CA ILE A 28 -11.60 2.28 -1.20
C ILE A 28 -10.97 0.89 -1.23
N GLU A 29 -10.44 0.51 -2.39
CA GLU A 29 -9.83 -0.80 -2.56
C GLU A 29 -8.33 -0.70 -2.36
N PHE A 30 -7.74 -1.73 -1.76
CA PHE A 30 -6.30 -1.78 -1.50
C PHE A 30 -5.67 -2.95 -2.24
N SER A 31 -4.52 -2.69 -2.85
CA SER A 31 -3.67 -3.71 -3.45
C SER A 31 -2.26 -3.54 -2.95
N VAL A 32 -1.58 -4.65 -2.70
CA VAL A 32 -0.21 -4.66 -2.20
C VAL A 32 0.65 -5.51 -3.12
N PHE A 33 1.77 -4.97 -3.52
CA PHE A 33 2.80 -5.69 -4.26
C PHE A 33 4.10 -5.62 -3.47
N VAL A 34 4.70 -6.78 -3.22
CA VAL A 34 6.02 -6.88 -2.59
C VAL A 34 6.91 -7.71 -3.51
N GLY A 35 7.93 -7.09 -4.07
CA GLY A 35 8.81 -7.74 -5.01
C GLY A 35 9.71 -6.76 -5.72
N LEU A 36 10.43 -7.24 -6.73
CA LEU A 36 11.36 -6.41 -7.49
C LEU A 36 10.60 -5.52 -8.46
N ALA A 37 10.91 -4.23 -8.43
CA ALA A 37 10.41 -3.30 -9.43
C ALA A 37 11.25 -3.44 -10.71
N ASP A 38 10.57 -3.40 -11.86
CA ASP A 38 11.24 -3.39 -13.16
C ASP A 38 11.42 -1.94 -13.57
N GLY A 39 12.65 -1.46 -13.47
CA GLY A 39 12.99 -0.09 -13.78
C GLY A 39 12.70 0.85 -12.62
N ASP A 40 12.29 2.09 -12.94
CA ASP A 40 11.98 3.09 -11.95
C ASP A 40 10.79 2.66 -11.08
N ALA A 41 10.96 2.72 -9.76
CA ALA A 41 9.95 2.22 -8.83
C ALA A 41 8.61 2.94 -8.98
N ARG A 42 8.61 4.25 -9.11
CA ARG A 42 7.37 5.01 -9.27
C ARG A 42 6.66 4.68 -10.57
N THR A 43 7.39 4.57 -11.65
CA THR A 43 6.85 4.20 -12.95
C THR A 43 6.24 2.80 -12.91
N PHE A 44 6.96 1.86 -12.29
CA PHE A 44 6.49 0.49 -12.14
C PHE A 44 5.19 0.44 -11.33
N ALA A 45 5.16 1.12 -10.19
CA ALA A 45 3.97 1.16 -9.34
C ALA A 45 2.78 1.79 -10.07
N THR A 46 3.01 2.86 -10.83
CA THR A 46 1.95 3.52 -11.59
C THR A 46 1.36 2.57 -12.64
N ARG A 47 2.21 1.80 -13.32
CA ARG A 47 1.72 0.80 -14.29
C ARG A 47 0.87 -0.27 -13.62
N LEU A 48 1.31 -0.76 -12.46
CA LEU A 48 0.55 -1.76 -11.71
C LEU A 48 -0.82 -1.20 -11.32
N HIS A 49 -0.83 0.02 -10.81
CA HIS A 49 -2.07 0.69 -10.42
C HIS A 49 -3.04 0.79 -11.61
N ASN A 50 -2.51 1.14 -12.78
CA ASN A 50 -3.33 1.30 -13.98
C ASN A 50 -3.97 -0.02 -14.45
N THR A 51 -3.43 -1.17 -14.04
CA THR A 51 -4.01 -2.47 -14.42
C THR A 51 -5.16 -2.90 -13.50
N LEU A 52 -5.38 -2.19 -12.39
CA LEU A 52 -6.42 -2.57 -11.44
C LEU A 52 -7.80 -2.29 -12.04
N VAL A 53 -8.75 -3.19 -11.75
CA VAL A 53 -10.11 -3.10 -12.29
C VAL A 53 -10.79 -1.80 -11.90
N ALA A 54 -10.64 -1.40 -10.64
CA ALA A 54 -11.25 -0.18 -10.13
C ALA A 54 -10.16 0.83 -9.75
N SER A 55 -9.28 1.16 -10.69
CA SER A 55 -8.10 1.97 -10.41
C SER A 55 -8.44 3.33 -9.78
N SER A 56 -9.52 3.99 -10.22
CA SER A 56 -9.93 5.28 -9.65
C SER A 56 -10.19 5.18 -8.14
N ARG A 57 -10.69 4.05 -7.67
CA ARG A 57 -11.05 3.83 -6.26
C ARG A 57 -10.00 3.04 -5.51
N SER A 58 -8.83 2.86 -6.09
CA SER A 58 -7.81 1.95 -5.55
C SER A 58 -6.58 2.69 -5.06
N CYS A 59 -6.04 2.16 -3.96
CA CYS A 59 -4.74 2.54 -3.42
C CYS A 59 -3.81 1.33 -3.58
N LEU A 60 -2.74 1.50 -4.34
CA LEU A 60 -1.71 0.47 -4.49
C LEU A 60 -0.51 0.82 -3.63
N ILE A 61 -0.08 -0.12 -2.80
CA ILE A 61 1.16 0.00 -2.03
C ILE A 61 2.17 -0.97 -2.66
N MET A 62 3.26 -0.43 -3.18
CA MET A 62 4.32 -1.20 -3.80
C MET A 62 5.59 -1.10 -2.96
N VAL A 63 6.17 -2.24 -2.62
CA VAL A 63 7.42 -2.30 -1.86
C VAL A 63 8.40 -3.20 -2.60
N ASP A 64 9.58 -2.65 -2.86
CA ASP A 64 10.73 -3.41 -3.34
C ASP A 64 11.75 -3.45 -2.21
N PRO A 65 11.79 -4.55 -1.42
CA PRO A 65 12.70 -4.59 -0.26
C PRO A 65 14.17 -4.57 -0.65
N THR A 66 14.52 -5.09 -1.81
CA THR A 66 15.90 -5.14 -2.29
C THR A 66 16.40 -3.73 -2.59
N ALA A 67 15.60 -2.93 -3.29
CA ALA A 67 15.95 -1.55 -3.61
C ALA A 67 15.58 -0.57 -2.49
N ARG A 68 14.93 -1.05 -1.44
CA ARG A 68 14.41 -0.22 -0.34
C ARG A 68 13.47 0.87 -0.85
N ALA A 69 12.65 0.53 -1.86
CA ALA A 69 11.72 1.46 -2.45
C ALA A 69 10.30 1.19 -1.94
N VAL A 70 9.59 2.27 -1.64
CA VAL A 70 8.18 2.24 -1.23
C VAL A 70 7.45 3.27 -2.06
N GLU A 71 6.39 2.84 -2.76
CA GLU A 71 5.56 3.73 -3.55
C GLU A 71 4.09 3.49 -3.23
N ILE A 72 3.34 4.56 -3.03
CA ILE A 72 1.89 4.49 -2.89
C ILE A 72 1.28 5.26 -4.06
N VAL A 73 0.44 4.59 -4.84
CA VAL A 73 -0.26 5.20 -5.97
C VAL A 73 -1.75 5.17 -5.69
N THR A 74 -2.38 6.33 -5.75
CA THR A 74 -3.79 6.49 -5.44
C THR A 74 -4.57 6.91 -6.67
N GLY A 75 -5.76 6.36 -6.87
CA GLY A 75 -6.65 6.74 -7.95
C GLY A 75 -7.34 8.08 -7.68
N GLY A 76 -8.02 8.61 -8.70
CA GLY A 76 -8.64 9.93 -8.62
C GLY A 76 -9.66 10.07 -7.50
N HIS A 77 -10.49 9.05 -7.30
CA HIS A 77 -11.47 9.06 -6.21
C HIS A 77 -10.78 9.08 -4.83
N VAL A 78 -9.70 8.31 -4.69
CA VAL A 78 -8.94 8.24 -3.44
C VAL A 78 -8.32 9.59 -3.12
N ARG A 79 -7.76 10.26 -4.11
CA ARG A 79 -7.11 11.58 -3.93
C ARG A 79 -8.07 12.67 -3.46
N GLN A 80 -9.36 12.50 -3.67
CA GLN A 80 -10.36 13.43 -3.14
C GLN A 80 -10.52 13.30 -1.64
N ARG A 81 -10.07 12.20 -1.05
CA ARG A 81 -10.27 11.87 0.37
C ARG A 81 -8.96 11.81 1.14
N VAL A 82 -7.85 11.59 0.46
CA VAL A 82 -6.52 11.46 1.07
C VAL A 82 -5.58 12.39 0.33
N SER A 83 -4.97 13.30 1.06
CA SER A 83 -4.03 14.28 0.48
C SER A 83 -2.67 13.63 0.21
N ASP A 84 -1.88 14.28 -0.64
CA ASP A 84 -0.51 13.84 -0.90
C ASP A 84 0.33 13.86 0.37
N GLU A 85 0.10 14.82 1.26
CA GLU A 85 0.80 14.89 2.54
C GLU A 85 0.48 13.71 3.43
N GLU A 86 -0.80 13.30 3.45
CA GLU A 86 -1.21 12.12 4.22
C GLU A 86 -0.60 10.84 3.66
N VAL A 87 -0.49 10.74 2.33
CA VAL A 87 0.19 9.62 1.69
C VAL A 87 1.67 9.60 2.09
N GLU A 88 2.32 10.75 2.10
CA GLU A 88 3.73 10.84 2.50
C GLU A 88 3.95 10.44 3.95
N LEU A 89 3.02 10.78 4.84
CA LEU A 89 3.09 10.33 6.23
C LEU A 89 3.03 8.81 6.34
N ALA A 90 2.18 8.18 5.54
CA ALA A 90 2.08 6.72 5.51
C ALA A 90 3.38 6.10 5.00
N VAL A 91 3.96 6.66 3.93
CA VAL A 91 5.25 6.20 3.39
C VAL A 91 6.34 6.30 4.45
N ALA A 92 6.41 7.42 5.17
CA ALA A 92 7.42 7.63 6.20
C ALA A 92 7.28 6.61 7.33
N ALA A 93 6.06 6.35 7.79
CA ALA A 93 5.80 5.36 8.84
C ALA A 93 6.20 3.96 8.40
N MET A 94 5.87 3.59 7.16
CA MET A 94 6.24 2.29 6.59
C MET A 94 7.75 2.16 6.48
N THR A 95 8.42 3.18 5.99
CA THR A 95 9.88 3.20 5.84
C THR A 95 10.57 2.97 7.18
N THR A 96 10.08 3.61 8.24
CA THR A 96 10.61 3.41 9.59
C THR A 96 10.47 1.96 10.05
N SER A 97 9.30 1.37 9.84
CA SER A 97 9.06 -0.04 10.21
C SER A 97 9.94 -0.99 9.39
N PHE A 98 10.08 -0.73 8.10
CA PHE A 98 10.92 -1.57 7.22
C PHE A 98 12.39 -1.50 7.62
N ALA A 99 12.87 -0.31 8.00
CA ALA A 99 14.24 -0.14 8.47
C ALA A 99 14.49 -0.92 9.76
N ALA A 100 13.45 -1.13 10.58
CA ALA A 100 13.53 -1.93 11.79
C ALA A 100 13.34 -3.43 11.52
N GLY A 101 13.18 -3.83 10.25
CA GLY A 101 13.00 -5.23 9.88
C GLY A 101 11.56 -5.73 9.95
N ASP A 102 10.58 -4.84 10.07
CA ASP A 102 9.18 -5.20 10.23
C ASP A 102 8.40 -4.90 8.95
N LEU A 103 8.53 -5.77 7.96
CA LEU A 103 7.84 -5.61 6.68
C LEU A 103 6.32 -5.70 6.83
N VAL A 104 5.85 -6.71 7.55
CA VAL A 104 4.41 -6.93 7.73
C VAL A 104 3.77 -5.81 8.53
N GLY A 105 4.39 -5.43 9.65
CA GLY A 105 3.88 -4.34 10.49
C GLY A 105 3.83 -3.02 9.73
N GLY A 106 4.85 -2.74 8.94
CA GLY A 106 4.87 -1.52 8.12
C GLY A 106 3.77 -1.50 7.08
N LEU A 107 3.55 -2.61 6.38
CA LEU A 107 2.47 -2.71 5.40
C LEU A 107 1.11 -2.52 6.06
N ARG A 108 0.87 -3.19 7.19
CA ARG A 108 -0.39 -3.08 7.91
C ARG A 108 -0.62 -1.65 8.40
N GLN A 109 0.43 -1.02 8.90
CA GLN A 109 0.36 0.37 9.36
C GLN A 109 0.02 1.32 8.22
N GLY A 110 0.67 1.17 7.07
CA GLY A 110 0.42 2.02 5.90
C GLY A 110 -1.02 1.89 5.40
N ILE A 111 -1.52 0.66 5.28
CA ILE A 111 -2.89 0.40 4.87
C ILE A 111 -3.86 1.09 5.83
N SER A 112 -3.66 0.90 7.14
CA SER A 112 -4.55 1.45 8.16
C SER A 112 -4.54 2.97 8.17
N MET A 113 -3.37 3.59 8.01
CA MET A 113 -3.26 5.05 7.98
C MET A 113 -4.02 5.63 6.79
N ILE A 114 -3.86 5.06 5.60
CA ILE A 114 -4.58 5.54 4.42
C ILE A 114 -6.09 5.37 4.63
N ALA A 115 -6.52 4.22 5.14
CA ALA A 115 -7.94 3.96 5.37
C ALA A 115 -8.54 4.95 6.37
N GLU A 116 -7.82 5.27 7.44
CA GLU A 116 -8.30 6.23 8.43
C GLU A 116 -8.45 7.64 7.85
N HIS A 117 -7.48 8.06 7.04
CA HIS A 117 -7.56 9.36 6.38
C HIS A 117 -8.69 9.40 5.37
N ALA A 118 -8.93 8.29 4.66
CA ALA A 118 -10.00 8.21 3.67
C ALA A 118 -11.38 8.06 4.30
N HIS A 119 -11.45 7.66 5.58
CA HIS A 119 -12.72 7.49 6.28
C HIS A 119 -13.36 8.84 6.50
N ALA A 120 -14.45 9.11 5.77
CA ALA A 120 -15.13 10.38 5.90
C ALA A 120 -15.99 10.37 7.16
N PRO A 121 -15.88 11.39 8.02
CA PRO A 121 -16.83 11.54 9.11
C PRO A 121 -18.23 11.74 8.54
N ALA A 122 -19.19 11.20 9.23
CA ALA A 122 -20.58 11.26 8.79
C ALA A 122 -21.07 12.69 8.69
#